data_64e0cf0b6c70c79120770c280416767b
#
_entry.id   64e0cf0b6c70c79120770c280416767b
#
_cell.length_a   1.000
_cell.length_b   1.000
_cell.length_c   1.000
_cell.angle_alpha   90.00
_cell.angle_beta   90.00
_cell.angle_gamma   90.00
#
_symmetry.space_group_name_H-M   'P 1'
#
loop_
_entity.id
_entity.type
_entity.pdbx_description
1 polymer ?
#
loop_
_entity_poly.entity_id
_entity_poly.type
_entity_poly.pdbx_seq_one_letter_code
_entity_poly.pdbx_strand_id
1 'polypeptide(L)'
;VKTSGRALSAVLIAALLFLGAVETASPAAAPAAGASLSGQLLVALPSLDDPRFKRTVVYMLVHDARGAMGLIMNRPLGDIPLAVLLKQAGLPDAGVKGSVKLHVGGPVEATRISVLHSDDYRGPETTVLTDGLAVTSQPDILGAIAAGKGPRRVHFSVGFAGWGPGQLEGEIKGGYWITVPSDEGILFDDAYETKWDRAMAKRRISL
;
A
#
# COMPACT_ATOMS: atom_id res chain seq x y z
N VAL A 1 -32.08 52.02 41.31
CA VAL A 1 -31.10 51.65 40.31
C VAL A 1 -30.79 50.16 40.51
N LYS A 2 -31.16 49.34 39.57
CA LYS A 2 -31.01 47.88 39.58
C LYS A 2 -29.58 47.51 39.34
N THR A 3 -29.01 46.58 40.13
CA THR A 3 -27.81 45.83 39.79
C THR A 3 -28.09 44.34 39.99
N SER A 4 -27.96 43.64 38.90
CA SER A 4 -28.19 42.22 38.73
C SER A 4 -26.97 41.44 39.20
N GLY A 5 -27.13 40.55 40.17
CA GLY A 5 -26.09 39.61 40.61
C GLY A 5 -26.19 38.30 39.85
N ARG A 6 -25.11 37.91 39.18
CA ARG A 6 -24.97 36.61 38.54
C ARG A 6 -24.52 35.57 39.57
N ALA A 7 -25.36 34.56 39.78
CA ALA A 7 -25.01 33.38 40.58
C ALA A 7 -24.03 32.47 39.82
N LEU A 8 -22.88 32.16 40.43
CA LEU A 8 -22.00 31.06 39.99
C LEU A 8 -22.57 29.75 40.53
N SER A 9 -23.00 28.89 39.64
CA SER A 9 -23.31 27.48 39.97
C SER A 9 -22.03 26.67 40.00
N ALA A 10 -21.64 26.22 41.18
CA ALA A 10 -20.59 25.24 41.38
C ALA A 10 -21.13 23.85 41.00
N VAL A 11 -20.54 23.24 39.94
CA VAL A 11 -20.82 21.86 39.58
C VAL A 11 -19.89 20.96 40.39
N LEU A 12 -20.47 20.24 41.35
CA LEU A 12 -19.81 19.17 42.08
C LEU A 12 -19.64 17.98 41.14
N ILE A 13 -18.39 17.61 40.76
CA ILE A 13 -18.07 16.39 40.07
C ILE A 13 -17.88 15.30 41.12
N ALA A 14 -18.88 14.40 41.24
CA ALA A 14 -18.77 13.20 42.03
C ALA A 14 -17.93 12.16 41.23
N ALA A 15 -16.72 11.90 41.72
CA ALA A 15 -15.90 10.82 41.21
C ALA A 15 -16.46 9.46 41.71
N LEU A 16 -17.19 8.76 40.85
CA LEU A 16 -17.52 7.35 41.08
C LEU A 16 -16.30 6.49 40.71
N LEU A 17 -15.64 5.95 41.72
CA LEU A 17 -14.65 4.87 41.55
C LEU A 17 -15.39 3.57 41.15
N PHE A 18 -15.45 3.29 39.85
CA PHE A 18 -15.81 1.95 39.36
C PHE A 18 -14.59 1.06 39.47
N LEU A 19 -14.56 0.22 40.49
CA LEU A 19 -13.70 -0.96 40.54
C LEU A 19 -14.28 -1.98 39.54
N GLY A 20 -13.99 -1.82 38.26
CA GLY A 20 -14.32 -2.79 37.23
C GLY A 20 -13.30 -3.92 37.27
N ALA A 21 -13.78 -5.14 37.49
CA ALA A 21 -12.99 -6.35 37.29
C ALA A 21 -12.36 -6.33 35.90
N VAL A 22 -11.04 -6.45 35.84
CA VAL A 22 -10.31 -6.68 34.59
C VAL A 22 -10.64 -8.10 34.17
N GLU A 23 -11.67 -8.29 33.36
CA GLU A 23 -11.84 -9.51 32.60
C GLU A 23 -10.65 -9.59 31.63
N THR A 24 -9.75 -10.51 31.92
CA THR A 24 -8.72 -10.92 30.97
C THR A 24 -9.42 -11.57 29.78
N ALA A 25 -9.75 -10.76 28.78
CA ALA A 25 -10.19 -11.27 27.50
C ALA A 25 -9.07 -12.19 26.98
N SER A 26 -9.35 -13.49 26.97
CA SER A 26 -8.53 -14.47 26.29
C SER A 26 -8.34 -14.00 24.85
N PRO A 27 -7.11 -13.97 24.30
CA PRO A 27 -6.95 -13.58 22.90
C PRO A 27 -7.82 -14.53 22.08
N ALA A 28 -8.82 -13.96 21.39
CA ALA A 28 -9.60 -14.72 20.44
C ALA A 28 -8.61 -15.42 19.50
N ALA A 29 -8.73 -16.74 19.37
CA ALA A 29 -7.89 -17.53 18.50
C ALA A 29 -7.91 -16.88 17.13
N ALA A 30 -6.72 -16.50 16.61
CA ALA A 30 -6.58 -15.97 15.28
C ALA A 30 -7.28 -16.93 14.29
N PRO A 31 -8.11 -16.44 13.34
CA PRO A 31 -8.72 -17.29 12.34
C PRO A 31 -7.62 -18.11 11.68
N ALA A 32 -7.88 -19.38 11.41
CA ALA A 32 -6.94 -20.29 10.76
C ALA A 32 -6.35 -19.58 9.53
N ALA A 33 -5.04 -19.41 9.53
CA ALA A 33 -4.35 -18.67 8.49
C ALA A 33 -4.60 -19.34 7.14
N GLY A 34 -5.43 -18.74 6.31
CA GLY A 34 -5.43 -19.00 4.88
C GLY A 34 -4.01 -18.76 4.36
N ALA A 35 -3.62 -19.45 3.29
CA ALA A 35 -2.30 -19.25 2.70
C ALA A 35 -2.09 -17.74 2.43
N SER A 36 -0.92 -17.20 2.82
CA SER A 36 -0.59 -15.80 2.60
C SER A 36 -0.66 -15.46 1.11
N LEU A 37 -1.26 -14.32 0.79
CA LEU A 37 -1.32 -13.80 -0.57
C LEU A 37 -0.13 -12.89 -0.91
N SER A 38 0.82 -12.70 0.03
CA SER A 38 2.04 -11.92 -0.24
C SER A 38 2.77 -12.45 -1.47
N GLY A 39 3.22 -11.57 -2.35
CA GLY A 39 3.87 -11.91 -3.60
C GLY A 39 2.91 -12.25 -4.76
N GLN A 40 1.61 -12.33 -4.53
CA GLN A 40 0.62 -12.57 -5.57
C GLN A 40 0.04 -11.27 -6.15
N LEU A 41 -0.59 -11.38 -7.30
CA LEU A 41 -1.43 -10.32 -7.85
C LEU A 41 -2.88 -10.52 -7.40
N LEU A 42 -3.47 -9.46 -6.87
CA LEU A 42 -4.89 -9.36 -6.60
C LEU A 42 -5.54 -8.60 -7.75
N VAL A 43 -6.50 -9.20 -8.42
CA VAL A 43 -7.11 -8.67 -9.65
C VAL A 43 -8.57 -8.35 -9.40
N ALA A 44 -8.96 -7.11 -9.63
CA ALA A 44 -10.34 -6.65 -9.47
C ALA A 44 -11.26 -7.34 -10.46
N LEU A 45 -12.35 -7.96 -9.97
CA LEU A 45 -13.39 -8.53 -10.83
C LEU A 45 -14.34 -7.44 -11.34
N PRO A 46 -15.07 -7.68 -12.44
CA PRO A 46 -16.05 -6.73 -12.97
C PRO A 46 -17.16 -6.32 -11.98
N SER A 47 -17.41 -7.14 -10.97
CA SER A 47 -18.34 -6.88 -9.86
C SER A 47 -17.88 -5.78 -8.92
N LEU A 48 -16.58 -5.49 -8.89
CA LEU A 48 -16.01 -4.40 -8.08
C LEU A 48 -16.23 -3.06 -8.78
N ASP A 49 -17.22 -2.30 -8.33
CA ASP A 49 -17.63 -1.03 -8.96
C ASP A 49 -17.06 0.21 -8.25
N ASP A 50 -16.19 0.05 -7.26
CA ASP A 50 -15.46 1.16 -6.65
C ASP A 50 -14.48 1.77 -7.68
N PRO A 51 -14.65 3.06 -8.08
CA PRO A 51 -13.83 3.68 -9.11
C PRO A 51 -12.33 3.71 -8.78
N ARG A 52 -11.98 3.65 -7.50
CA ARG A 52 -10.57 3.58 -7.04
C ARG A 52 -9.92 2.25 -7.43
N PHE A 53 -10.71 1.17 -7.50
CA PHE A 53 -10.22 -0.19 -7.70
C PHE A 53 -10.75 -0.89 -8.95
N LYS A 54 -11.72 -0.31 -9.64
CA LYS A 54 -12.27 -0.90 -10.89
C LYS A 54 -11.17 -1.19 -11.90
N ARG A 55 -11.08 -2.46 -12.38
CA ARG A 55 -10.05 -2.94 -13.31
C ARG A 55 -8.61 -2.70 -12.81
N THR A 56 -8.34 -2.76 -11.51
CA THR A 56 -6.98 -2.69 -10.98
C THR A 56 -6.34 -4.06 -10.87
N VAL A 57 -5.01 -4.03 -10.92
CA VAL A 57 -4.12 -5.13 -10.54
C VAL A 57 -3.27 -4.63 -9.40
N VAL A 58 -3.32 -5.32 -8.25
CA VAL A 58 -2.58 -4.96 -7.04
C VAL A 58 -1.54 -6.02 -6.75
N TYR A 59 -0.28 -5.65 -6.58
CA TYR A 59 0.76 -6.54 -6.07
C TYR A 59 0.73 -6.54 -4.55
N MET A 60 0.58 -7.73 -3.95
CA MET A 60 0.43 -7.89 -2.51
C MET A 60 1.79 -7.88 -1.82
N LEU A 61 2.07 -6.82 -1.05
CA LEU A 61 3.31 -6.68 -0.27
C LEU A 61 3.26 -7.51 1.00
N VAL A 62 2.13 -7.44 1.71
CA VAL A 62 1.91 -8.11 3.01
C VAL A 62 0.49 -8.65 3.06
N HIS A 63 0.35 -9.85 3.59
CA HIS A 63 -0.94 -10.43 3.96
C HIS A 63 -0.76 -11.37 5.16
N ASP A 64 -1.32 -10.97 6.29
CA ASP A 64 -1.30 -11.74 7.54
C ASP A 64 -2.61 -11.52 8.35
N ALA A 65 -2.67 -12.08 9.57
CA ALA A 65 -3.85 -11.96 10.43
C ALA A 65 -4.20 -10.51 10.85
N ARG A 66 -3.27 -9.55 10.67
CA ARG A 66 -3.48 -8.12 10.96
C ARG A 66 -4.07 -7.36 9.77
N GLY A 67 -4.13 -7.98 8.59
CA GLY A 67 -4.67 -7.42 7.38
C GLY A 67 -3.75 -7.57 6.18
N ALA A 68 -3.95 -6.72 5.19
CA ALA A 68 -3.21 -6.78 3.94
C ALA A 68 -2.81 -5.40 3.42
N MET A 69 -1.71 -5.35 2.66
CA MET A 69 -1.22 -4.16 1.98
C MET A 69 -0.68 -4.52 0.60
N GLY A 70 -0.96 -3.67 -0.39
CA GLY A 70 -0.46 -3.86 -1.74
C GLY A 70 -0.36 -2.56 -2.54
N LEU A 71 0.26 -2.65 -3.70
CA LEU A 71 0.45 -1.52 -4.63
C LEU A 71 -0.32 -1.76 -5.93
N ILE A 72 -1.11 -0.78 -6.36
CA ILE A 72 -1.76 -0.82 -7.67
C ILE A 72 -0.70 -0.66 -8.76
N MET A 73 -0.69 -1.57 -9.72
CA MET A 73 0.34 -1.69 -10.76
C MET A 73 -0.02 -1.05 -12.10
N ASN A 74 -1.29 -0.66 -12.29
CA ASN A 74 -1.80 -0.23 -13.59
C ASN A 74 -2.51 1.14 -13.58
N ARG A 75 -2.09 2.04 -12.69
CA ARG A 75 -2.64 3.42 -12.60
C ARG A 75 -1.52 4.45 -12.71
N PRO A 76 -0.98 4.70 -13.92
CA PRO A 76 0.05 5.72 -14.10
C PRO A 76 -0.51 7.12 -13.83
N LEU A 77 0.27 7.94 -13.12
CA LEU A 77 0.03 9.37 -12.92
C LEU A 77 0.76 10.21 -13.97
N GLY A 78 1.92 9.73 -14.42
CA GLY A 78 2.77 10.43 -15.38
C GLY A 78 4.25 10.41 -14.99
N ASP A 79 5.06 11.05 -15.82
CA ASP A 79 6.49 11.16 -15.61
C ASP A 79 6.82 12.37 -14.73
N ILE A 80 7.65 12.16 -13.72
CA ILE A 80 8.16 13.21 -12.83
C ILE A 80 9.69 13.27 -12.95
N PRO A 81 10.29 14.46 -13.13
CA PRO A 81 11.75 14.59 -13.12
C PRO A 81 12.35 14.06 -11.81
N LEU A 82 13.38 13.22 -11.91
CA LEU A 82 14.03 12.65 -10.72
C LEU A 82 14.58 13.73 -9.80
N ALA A 83 15.10 14.85 -10.36
CA ALA A 83 15.54 16.01 -9.61
C ALA A 83 14.45 16.59 -8.70
N VAL A 84 13.17 16.57 -9.12
CA VAL A 84 12.05 17.05 -8.29
C VAL A 84 11.85 16.17 -7.07
N LEU A 85 11.92 14.85 -7.23
CA LEU A 85 11.80 13.90 -6.11
C LEU A 85 12.97 14.04 -5.13
N LEU A 86 14.21 14.17 -5.65
CA LEU A 86 15.38 14.39 -4.82
C LEU A 86 15.26 15.67 -3.99
N LYS A 87 14.85 16.78 -4.62
CA LYS A 87 14.64 18.05 -3.94
C LYS A 87 13.58 17.95 -2.84
N GLN A 88 12.45 17.29 -3.11
CA GLN A 88 11.39 17.07 -2.11
C GLN A 88 11.89 16.21 -0.94
N ALA A 89 12.80 15.27 -1.20
CA ALA A 89 13.41 14.41 -0.21
C ALA A 89 14.58 15.08 0.54
N GLY A 90 14.93 16.33 0.21
CA GLY A 90 16.09 17.03 0.81
C GLY A 90 17.46 16.48 0.36
N LEU A 91 17.50 15.79 -0.78
CA LEU A 91 18.71 15.20 -1.36
C LEU A 91 19.31 16.11 -2.45
N PRO A 92 20.63 16.00 -2.73
CA PRO A 92 21.27 16.75 -3.82
C PRO A 92 20.60 16.44 -5.17
N ASP A 93 20.16 17.48 -5.88
CA ASP A 93 19.42 17.39 -7.15
C ASP A 93 20.14 18.06 -8.33
N ALA A 94 21.24 18.79 -8.05
CA ALA A 94 21.96 19.57 -9.05
C ALA A 94 22.54 18.66 -10.15
N GLY A 95 22.18 18.95 -11.41
CA GLY A 95 22.67 18.22 -12.58
C GLY A 95 22.04 16.83 -12.79
N VAL A 96 21.12 16.39 -11.94
CA VAL A 96 20.42 15.12 -12.12
C VAL A 96 19.43 15.24 -13.29
N LYS A 97 19.54 14.31 -14.24
CA LYS A 97 18.69 14.22 -15.43
C LYS A 97 17.81 13.00 -15.36
N GLY A 98 16.80 12.97 -16.25
CA GLY A 98 15.87 11.85 -16.37
C GLY A 98 14.61 12.02 -15.53
N SER A 99 13.67 11.15 -15.76
CA SER A 99 12.38 11.09 -15.08
C SER A 99 12.06 9.67 -14.66
N VAL A 100 11.17 9.54 -13.70
CA VAL A 100 10.57 8.25 -13.31
C VAL A 100 9.07 8.34 -13.50
N LYS A 101 8.45 7.22 -13.86
CA LYS A 101 7.01 7.14 -13.97
C LYS A 101 6.41 6.87 -12.60
N LEU A 102 5.53 7.76 -12.16
CA LEU A 102 4.83 7.66 -10.90
C LEU A 102 3.45 7.04 -11.11
N HIS A 103 3.00 6.23 -10.15
CA HIS A 103 1.70 5.54 -10.17
C HIS A 103 0.90 5.83 -8.91
N VAL A 104 -0.42 5.72 -8.98
CA VAL A 104 -1.28 5.60 -7.79
C VAL A 104 -1.13 4.20 -7.25
N GLY A 105 -0.51 4.05 -6.08
CA GLY A 105 -0.38 2.77 -5.38
C GLY A 105 -1.64 2.38 -4.61
N GLY A 106 -2.45 3.37 -4.25
CA GLY A 106 -3.73 3.20 -3.55
C GLY A 106 -4.15 4.43 -2.77
N PRO A 107 -5.31 4.39 -2.09
CA PRO A 107 -5.90 5.56 -1.42
C PRO A 107 -5.30 5.86 -0.05
N VAL A 108 -4.54 4.95 0.55
CA VAL A 108 -3.97 5.12 1.90
C VAL A 108 -2.62 5.82 1.79
N GLU A 109 -2.35 6.77 2.68
CA GLU A 109 -1.11 7.57 2.71
C GLU A 109 -0.71 8.14 1.32
N ALA A 110 -1.62 8.84 0.66
CA ALA A 110 -1.50 9.30 -0.73
C ALA A 110 -0.28 10.20 -1.05
N THR A 111 0.52 10.56 -0.06
CA THR A 111 1.77 11.32 -0.23
C THR A 111 3.03 10.47 -0.02
N ARG A 112 2.89 9.25 0.51
CA ARG A 112 4.01 8.35 0.75
C ARG A 112 4.46 7.70 -0.55
N ILE A 113 5.72 7.88 -0.90
CA ILE A 113 6.33 7.21 -2.04
C ILE A 113 6.89 5.85 -1.58
N SER A 114 6.55 4.81 -2.34
CA SER A 114 7.13 3.47 -2.22
C SER A 114 7.66 3.03 -3.57
N VAL A 115 8.83 2.41 -3.57
CA VAL A 115 9.47 1.87 -4.78
C VAL A 115 9.49 0.35 -4.66
N LEU A 116 8.67 -0.34 -5.46
CA LEU A 116 8.83 -1.77 -5.69
C LEU A 116 9.95 -1.97 -6.72
N HIS A 117 10.87 -2.88 -6.45
CA HIS A 117 12.06 -3.01 -7.30
C HIS A 117 12.63 -4.44 -7.29
N SER A 118 13.53 -4.71 -8.24
CA SER A 118 14.36 -5.94 -8.22
C SER A 118 15.29 -5.92 -7.00
N ASP A 119 15.56 -7.08 -6.41
CA ASP A 119 16.27 -7.22 -5.14
C ASP A 119 17.80 -7.07 -5.24
N ASP A 120 18.28 -6.60 -6.39
CA ASP A 120 19.69 -6.26 -6.62
C ASP A 120 20.13 -4.91 -5.98
N TYR A 121 19.22 -4.21 -5.31
CA TYR A 121 19.49 -3.06 -4.45
C TYR A 121 19.12 -3.36 -2.99
N ARG A 122 20.01 -3.02 -2.06
CA ARG A 122 19.85 -3.21 -0.62
C ARG A 122 20.26 -1.92 0.11
N GLY A 123 19.32 -1.01 0.31
CA GLY A 123 19.51 0.20 1.09
C GLY A 123 18.91 0.10 2.49
N PRO A 124 19.00 1.18 3.29
CA PRO A 124 18.32 1.27 4.58
C PRO A 124 16.83 0.98 4.43
N GLU A 125 16.28 0.24 5.39
CA GLU A 125 14.84 -0.13 5.44
C GLU A 125 14.29 -0.76 4.15
N THR A 126 15.14 -1.38 3.33
CA THR A 126 14.69 -2.20 2.22
C THR A 126 14.10 -3.49 2.76
N THR A 127 12.82 -3.71 2.50
CA THR A 127 12.12 -4.96 2.81
C THR A 127 12.22 -5.89 1.62
N VAL A 128 12.88 -7.04 1.82
CA VAL A 128 12.94 -8.11 0.81
C VAL A 128 11.62 -8.84 0.78
N LEU A 129 11.09 -9.00 -0.42
CA LEU A 129 9.88 -9.75 -0.71
C LEU A 129 10.22 -11.12 -1.29
N THR A 130 9.25 -11.80 -1.85
CA THR A 130 9.43 -13.06 -2.59
C THR A 130 9.89 -12.79 -4.02
N ASP A 131 10.34 -13.84 -4.72
CA ASP A 131 10.58 -13.86 -6.16
C ASP A 131 11.58 -12.79 -6.68
N GLY A 132 12.62 -12.48 -5.88
CA GLY A 132 13.66 -11.55 -6.29
C GLY A 132 13.20 -10.09 -6.32
N LEU A 133 12.20 -9.76 -5.50
CA LEU A 133 11.65 -8.41 -5.36
C LEU A 133 11.95 -7.82 -3.98
N ALA A 134 11.93 -6.51 -3.92
CA ALA A 134 12.04 -5.75 -2.68
C ALA A 134 11.19 -4.47 -2.77
N VAL A 135 10.89 -3.87 -1.62
CA VAL A 135 10.25 -2.56 -1.53
C VAL A 135 11.04 -1.65 -0.60
N THR A 136 11.22 -0.41 -1.02
CA THR A 136 11.89 0.64 -0.25
C THR A 136 11.02 1.90 -0.25
N SER A 137 10.80 2.48 0.93
CA SER A 137 10.09 3.75 1.09
C SER A 137 11.00 4.88 1.57
N GLN A 138 12.30 4.62 1.74
CA GLN A 138 13.27 5.62 2.17
C GLN A 138 13.85 6.38 0.98
N PRO A 139 14.14 7.70 1.16
CA PRO A 139 14.67 8.55 0.10
C PRO A 139 16.03 8.11 -0.47
N ASP A 140 16.82 7.35 0.28
CA ASP A 140 18.15 6.88 -0.15
C ASP A 140 18.14 6.17 -1.50
N ILE A 141 17.05 5.45 -1.83
CA ILE A 141 16.91 4.78 -3.12
C ILE A 141 16.92 5.79 -4.28
N LEU A 142 16.37 7.00 -4.08
CA LEU A 142 16.37 8.05 -5.11
C LEU A 142 17.80 8.50 -5.40
N GLY A 143 18.61 8.68 -4.35
CA GLY A 143 20.03 9.02 -4.49
C GLY A 143 20.81 7.91 -5.21
N ALA A 144 20.55 6.65 -4.88
CA ALA A 144 21.19 5.52 -5.54
C ALA A 144 20.79 5.46 -7.04
N ILE A 145 19.53 5.69 -7.38
CA ILE A 145 19.05 5.73 -8.77
C ILE A 145 19.72 6.88 -9.53
N ALA A 146 19.79 8.09 -8.93
CA ALA A 146 20.44 9.24 -9.53
C ALA A 146 21.94 9.02 -9.79
N ALA A 147 22.61 8.23 -8.94
CA ALA A 147 24.00 7.85 -9.08
C ALA A 147 24.25 6.66 -10.02
N GLY A 148 23.20 6.10 -10.65
CA GLY A 148 23.30 4.90 -11.49
C GLY A 148 23.61 3.61 -10.71
N LYS A 149 23.38 3.61 -9.40
CA LYS A 149 23.58 2.49 -8.46
C LYS A 149 22.28 1.92 -7.91
N GLY A 150 21.16 2.35 -8.44
CA GLY A 150 19.85 1.85 -8.07
C GLY A 150 19.57 0.46 -8.64
N PRO A 151 18.39 -0.11 -8.30
CA PRO A 151 17.96 -1.42 -8.84
C PRO A 151 17.70 -1.34 -10.35
N ARG A 152 17.82 -2.50 -11.01
CA ARG A 152 17.60 -2.60 -12.46
C ARG A 152 16.15 -2.36 -12.88
N ARG A 153 15.19 -2.71 -12.05
CA ARG A 153 13.76 -2.52 -12.30
C ARG A 153 13.14 -1.80 -11.14
N VAL A 154 12.28 -0.83 -11.44
CA VAL A 154 11.60 0.00 -10.45
C VAL A 154 10.16 0.28 -10.85
N HIS A 155 9.29 0.33 -9.85
CA HIS A 155 7.92 0.82 -9.98
C HIS A 155 7.65 1.79 -8.84
N PHE A 156 7.51 3.07 -9.16
CA PHE A 156 7.24 4.13 -8.17
C PHE A 156 5.76 4.28 -7.94
N SER A 157 5.34 4.23 -6.70
CA SER A 157 3.95 4.40 -6.29
C SER A 157 3.81 5.48 -5.24
N VAL A 158 2.71 6.25 -5.28
CA VAL A 158 2.24 7.08 -4.18
C VAL A 158 1.02 6.44 -3.54
N GLY A 159 1.05 6.35 -2.21
CA GLY A 159 0.04 5.63 -1.43
C GLY A 159 0.08 4.12 -1.64
N PHE A 160 -0.85 3.44 -1.00
CA PHE A 160 -1.02 1.99 -1.08
C PHE A 160 -2.50 1.60 -0.91
N ALA A 161 -2.84 0.38 -1.30
CA ALA A 161 -4.11 -0.27 -0.99
C ALA A 161 -3.96 -1.03 0.32
N GLY A 162 -4.88 -0.84 1.26
CA GLY A 162 -4.85 -1.46 2.57
C GLY A 162 -6.18 -2.10 2.93
N TRP A 163 -6.13 -3.24 3.61
CA TRP A 163 -7.26 -3.98 4.14
C TRP A 163 -7.04 -4.27 5.62
N GLY A 164 -8.06 -4.07 6.43
CA GLY A 164 -8.07 -4.49 7.83
C GLY A 164 -8.15 -6.02 7.99
N PRO A 165 -8.02 -6.51 9.24
CA PRO A 165 -8.11 -7.95 9.52
C PRO A 165 -9.41 -8.56 8.98
N GLY A 166 -9.30 -9.62 8.16
CA GLY A 166 -10.43 -10.34 7.57
C GLY A 166 -11.18 -9.62 6.45
N GLN A 167 -10.85 -8.35 6.16
CA GLN A 167 -11.53 -7.57 5.13
C GLN A 167 -11.26 -8.14 3.74
N LEU A 168 -10.01 -8.40 3.40
CA LEU A 168 -9.63 -8.93 2.09
C LEU A 168 -10.28 -10.29 1.82
N GLU A 169 -10.26 -11.18 2.81
CA GLU A 169 -10.89 -12.50 2.72
C GLU A 169 -12.41 -12.38 2.48
N GLY A 170 -13.06 -11.45 3.16
CA GLY A 170 -14.47 -11.12 2.94
C GLY A 170 -14.75 -10.64 1.53
N GLU A 171 -13.91 -9.76 0.99
CA GLU A 171 -14.02 -9.23 -0.36
C GLU A 171 -13.76 -10.29 -1.44
N ILE A 172 -12.78 -11.18 -1.23
CA ILE A 172 -12.52 -12.32 -2.12
C ILE A 172 -13.72 -13.27 -2.12
N LYS A 173 -14.23 -13.63 -0.93
CA LYS A 173 -15.43 -14.47 -0.79
C LYS A 173 -16.66 -13.81 -1.42
N GLY A 174 -16.77 -12.50 -1.34
CA GLY A 174 -17.82 -11.69 -1.99
C GLY A 174 -17.69 -11.62 -3.52
N GLY A 175 -16.61 -12.17 -4.11
CA GLY A 175 -16.41 -12.16 -5.56
C GLY A 175 -15.99 -10.80 -6.12
N TYR A 176 -15.29 -9.98 -5.34
CA TYR A 176 -14.74 -8.70 -5.80
C TYR A 176 -13.31 -8.84 -6.33
N TRP A 177 -12.57 -9.81 -5.84
CA TRP A 177 -11.18 -10.07 -6.20
C TRP A 177 -10.91 -11.52 -6.53
N ILE A 178 -9.91 -11.74 -7.38
CA ILE A 178 -9.23 -13.03 -7.54
C ILE A 178 -7.74 -12.84 -7.33
N THR A 179 -7.07 -13.94 -6.98
CA THR A 179 -5.60 -13.98 -6.88
C THR A 179 -5.02 -14.78 -8.04
N VAL A 180 -3.89 -14.33 -8.55
CA VAL A 180 -3.11 -15.02 -9.57
C VAL A 180 -1.62 -14.89 -9.26
N PRO A 181 -0.76 -15.81 -9.72
CA PRO A 181 0.69 -15.69 -9.57
C PRO A 181 1.21 -14.36 -10.13
N SER A 182 2.22 -13.78 -9.48
CA SER A 182 2.89 -12.59 -9.97
C SER A 182 3.64 -12.87 -11.29
N ASP A 183 3.91 -11.79 -12.02
CA ASP A 183 4.55 -11.85 -13.33
C ASP A 183 5.34 -10.56 -13.54
N GLU A 184 6.63 -10.69 -13.81
CA GLU A 184 7.52 -9.55 -13.96
C GLU A 184 7.08 -8.58 -15.07
N GLY A 185 6.52 -9.09 -16.17
CA GLY A 185 5.99 -8.26 -17.25
C GLY A 185 4.81 -7.42 -16.76
N ILE A 186 3.88 -8.00 -15.95
CA ILE A 186 2.78 -7.25 -15.35
C ILE A 186 3.31 -6.23 -14.34
N LEU A 187 4.36 -6.55 -13.59
CA LEU A 187 4.89 -5.64 -12.58
C LEU A 187 5.62 -4.44 -13.19
N PHE A 188 6.49 -4.66 -14.18
CA PHE A 188 7.48 -3.65 -14.58
C PHE A 188 7.35 -3.09 -15.99
N ASP A 189 6.52 -3.66 -16.87
CA ASP A 189 6.33 -3.09 -18.21
C ASP A 189 5.43 -1.85 -18.21
N ASP A 190 5.45 -1.11 -19.30
CA ASP A 190 4.67 0.12 -19.49
C ASP A 190 3.32 -0.11 -20.18
N ALA A 191 2.90 -1.37 -20.38
CA ALA A 191 1.64 -1.71 -21.06
C ALA A 191 0.44 -1.65 -20.09
N TYR A 192 0.26 -0.54 -19.40
CA TYR A 192 -0.71 -0.36 -18.29
C TYR A 192 -2.14 -0.69 -18.66
N GLU A 193 -2.56 -0.34 -19.87
CA GLU A 193 -3.90 -0.57 -20.42
C GLU A 193 -4.27 -2.06 -20.44
N THR A 194 -3.30 -2.92 -20.69
CA THR A 194 -3.49 -4.38 -20.87
C THR A 194 -3.18 -5.21 -19.62
N LYS A 195 -2.57 -4.61 -18.58
CA LYS A 195 -2.17 -5.36 -17.37
C LYS A 195 -3.34 -6.10 -16.73
N TRP A 196 -4.50 -5.49 -16.65
CA TRP A 196 -5.68 -6.11 -16.08
C TRP A 196 -6.15 -7.32 -16.91
N ASP A 197 -6.25 -7.18 -18.24
CA ASP A 197 -6.68 -8.26 -19.12
C ASP A 197 -5.68 -9.43 -19.10
N ARG A 198 -4.37 -9.15 -19.07
CA ARG A 198 -3.31 -10.16 -18.93
C ARG A 198 -3.38 -10.89 -17.58
N ALA A 199 -3.59 -10.17 -16.50
CA ALA A 199 -3.75 -10.76 -15.18
C ALA A 199 -5.02 -11.62 -15.12
N MET A 200 -6.15 -11.15 -15.67
CA MET A 200 -7.38 -11.92 -15.78
C MET A 200 -7.23 -13.21 -16.62
N ALA A 201 -6.40 -13.19 -17.66
CA ALA A 201 -6.13 -14.38 -18.48
C ALA A 201 -5.42 -15.49 -17.69
N LYS A 202 -4.60 -15.15 -16.68
CA LYS A 202 -3.93 -16.12 -15.80
C LYS A 202 -4.90 -16.98 -14.98
N ARG A 203 -6.11 -16.49 -14.70
CA ARG A 203 -7.17 -17.27 -14.02
C ARG A 203 -7.52 -18.56 -14.75
N ARG A 204 -7.39 -18.60 -16.08
CA ARG A 204 -7.79 -19.74 -16.92
C ARG A 204 -6.74 -20.86 -16.96
N ILE A 205 -5.54 -20.61 -16.44
CA ILE A 205 -4.42 -21.55 -16.51
C ILE A 205 -4.30 -22.38 -15.22
N SER A 206 -4.98 -21.96 -14.15
CA SER A 206 -4.90 -22.58 -12.82
C SER A 206 -6.00 -23.65 -12.57
N LEU A 207 -6.60 -24.20 -13.61
CA LEU A 207 -7.50 -25.35 -13.62
C LEU A 207 -6.78 -26.56 -14.22
#